data_3814aeef7a2e9b6a55b9b61977938bb1
#
_entry.id   3814aeef7a2e9b6a55b9b61977938bb1
#
_cell.length_a   1.000
_cell.length_b   1.000
_cell.length_c   1.000
_cell.angle_alpha   90.00
_cell.angle_beta   90.00
_cell.angle_gamma   90.00
#
_symmetry.space_group_name_H-M   'P 1'
#
loop_
_entity.id
_entity.type
_entity.pdbx_description
1 polymer ?
#
loop_
_entity_poly.entity_id
_entity_poly.type
_entity_poly.pdbx_seq_one_letter_code
_entity_poly.pdbx_strand_id
1 'polypeptide(L)'
;QAWEYVPLGPFLGKSFATSISHWVTPLEALDAAWVDLPGQDPEPLPYLAPTAARGLDIDVEVVVNGDVISRPPYRSMYWSPAQMLAHLTVNGASLRTGDLFASGTISGPEVDQRGSLLEIGWGDESAFLADGDEVTLRYSAPGTAGGRIALGEVTGRVEPARA
;
A
#
# COMPACT_ATOMS: atom_id res chain seq x y z
N GLN A 1 10.43 3.02 -19.98
CA GLN A 1 10.27 3.88 -18.78
C GLN A 1 10.55 5.34 -19.07
N ALA A 2 11.58 5.65 -19.85
CA ALA A 2 11.91 7.03 -20.23
C ALA A 2 10.75 7.80 -20.87
N TRP A 3 9.85 7.11 -21.57
CA TRP A 3 8.64 7.67 -22.18
C TRP A 3 7.55 8.05 -21.17
N GLU A 4 7.56 7.40 -19.99
CA GLU A 4 6.48 7.52 -19.01
C GLU A 4 6.91 8.23 -17.74
N TYR A 5 8.14 8.74 -17.67
CA TYR A 5 8.68 9.27 -16.43
C TYR A 5 8.32 10.74 -16.24
N VAL A 6 9.02 11.65 -16.84
CA VAL A 6 8.80 13.09 -16.71
C VAL A 6 8.62 13.73 -18.09
N PRO A 7 7.88 14.83 -18.16
CA PRO A 7 7.20 15.61 -17.10
C PRO A 7 5.79 15.12 -16.76
N LEU A 8 5.18 14.22 -17.54
CA LEU A 8 3.76 13.91 -17.46
C LEU A 8 3.44 12.44 -17.10
N GLY A 9 4.45 11.55 -17.09
CA GLY A 9 4.21 10.13 -16.80
C GLY A 9 3.88 9.83 -15.32
N PRO A 10 3.57 8.59 -14.94
CA PRO A 10 3.41 7.45 -15.83
C PRO A 10 2.00 7.36 -16.43
N PHE A 11 1.87 6.83 -17.64
CA PHE A 11 0.60 6.63 -18.33
C PHE A 11 0.15 5.17 -18.34
N LEU A 12 0.83 4.31 -19.08
CA LEU A 12 0.47 2.91 -19.27
C LEU A 12 1.17 1.95 -18.34
N GLY A 13 2.36 2.27 -17.86
CA GLY A 13 3.17 1.40 -17.01
C GLY A 13 2.53 1.06 -15.67
N LYS A 14 1.51 1.80 -15.22
CA LYS A 14 0.76 1.53 -13.98
C LYS A 14 -0.72 1.27 -14.19
N SER A 15 -1.18 1.14 -15.42
CA SER A 15 -2.61 1.01 -15.73
C SER A 15 -2.98 -0.23 -16.52
N PHE A 16 -2.04 -1.14 -16.79
CA PHE A 16 -2.30 -2.35 -17.59
C PHE A 16 -2.81 -3.54 -16.77
N ALA A 17 -2.42 -3.67 -15.50
CA ALA A 17 -2.86 -4.74 -14.62
C ALA A 17 -2.66 -4.38 -13.15
N THR A 18 -3.55 -4.87 -12.29
CA THR A 18 -3.44 -4.79 -10.83
C THR A 18 -3.81 -6.14 -10.23
N SER A 19 -2.89 -6.74 -9.49
CA SER A 19 -3.17 -7.99 -8.76
C SER A 19 -3.80 -7.66 -7.41
N ILE A 20 -4.85 -8.37 -7.06
CA ILE A 20 -5.55 -8.24 -5.79
C ILE A 20 -5.79 -9.61 -5.18
N SER A 21 -6.03 -9.66 -3.86
CA SER A 21 -6.48 -10.86 -3.17
C SER A 21 -7.88 -11.28 -3.62
N HIS A 22 -8.18 -12.56 -3.55
CA HIS A 22 -9.55 -13.09 -3.73
C HIS A 22 -10.46 -12.74 -2.55
N TRP A 23 -9.89 -12.35 -1.42
CA TRP A 23 -10.61 -12.07 -0.18
C TRP A 23 -10.73 -10.58 0.04
N VAL A 24 -11.90 -10.16 0.49
CA VAL A 24 -12.14 -8.80 1.00
C VAL A 24 -12.43 -8.91 2.49
N THR A 25 -11.60 -8.27 3.29
CA THR A 25 -11.80 -8.20 4.75
C THR A 25 -12.69 -7.01 5.06
N PRO A 26 -13.88 -7.20 5.66
CA PRO A 26 -14.72 -6.08 6.07
C PRO A 26 -14.03 -5.25 7.16
N LEU A 27 -14.30 -3.94 7.16
CA LEU A 27 -13.62 -3.01 8.08
C LEU A 27 -13.89 -3.34 9.55
N GLU A 28 -15.05 -3.88 9.87
CA GLU A 28 -15.46 -4.31 11.23
C GLU A 28 -14.53 -5.42 11.78
N ALA A 29 -13.96 -6.24 10.91
CA ALA A 29 -12.97 -7.24 11.32
C ALA A 29 -11.65 -6.63 11.81
N LEU A 30 -11.42 -5.35 11.50
CA LEU A 30 -10.25 -4.57 11.89
C LEU A 30 -10.51 -3.66 13.11
N ASP A 31 -11.62 -3.82 13.82
CA ASP A 31 -11.95 -2.96 14.97
C ASP A 31 -10.87 -2.99 16.06
N ALA A 32 -10.19 -4.13 16.24
CA ALA A 32 -9.09 -4.25 17.18
C ALA A 32 -7.75 -3.67 16.65
N ALA A 33 -7.68 -3.30 15.39
CA ALA A 33 -6.47 -2.79 14.75
C ALA A 33 -6.40 -1.26 14.70
N TRP A 34 -7.44 -0.55 15.11
CA TRP A 34 -7.41 0.91 15.09
C TRP A 34 -6.37 1.48 16.06
N VAL A 35 -5.49 2.34 15.55
CA VAL A 35 -4.45 3.05 16.31
C VAL A 35 -4.48 4.54 15.99
N ASP A 36 -3.93 5.34 16.88
CA ASP A 36 -3.67 6.74 16.59
C ASP A 36 -2.52 6.85 15.58
N LEU A 37 -2.66 7.74 14.63
CA LEU A 37 -1.59 8.06 13.69
C LEU A 37 -0.51 8.91 14.37
N PRO A 38 0.72 8.92 13.82
CA PRO A 38 1.69 9.97 14.15
C PRO A 38 1.05 11.34 14.01
N GLY A 39 1.41 12.29 14.87
CA GLY A 39 0.91 13.66 14.77
C GLY A 39 1.13 14.25 13.38
N GLN A 40 0.22 15.13 12.95
CA GLN A 40 0.30 15.79 11.66
C GLN A 40 0.80 17.22 11.85
N ASP A 41 1.95 17.54 11.26
CA ASP A 41 2.57 18.87 11.23
C ASP A 41 3.12 19.13 9.80
N PRO A 42 2.69 20.22 9.14
CA PRO A 42 1.72 21.22 9.59
C PRO A 42 0.29 20.68 9.72
N GLU A 43 -0.58 21.46 10.39
CA GLU A 43 -2.01 21.15 10.47
C GLU A 43 -2.60 20.94 9.06
N PRO A 44 -3.33 19.84 8.83
CA PRO A 44 -3.92 19.58 7.53
C PRO A 44 -4.93 20.65 7.09
N LEU A 45 -5.12 20.74 5.78
CA LEU A 45 -6.14 21.64 5.20
C LEU A 45 -7.54 21.29 5.74
N PRO A 46 -8.46 22.27 5.83
CA PRO A 46 -9.76 22.07 6.48
C PRO A 46 -10.59 20.89 5.99
N TYR A 47 -10.50 20.51 4.73
CA TYR A 47 -11.23 19.35 4.20
C TYR A 47 -10.66 17.99 4.66
N LEU A 48 -9.46 17.99 5.22
CA LEU A 48 -8.79 16.80 5.78
C LEU A 48 -8.87 16.76 7.32
N ALA A 49 -9.24 17.88 7.96
CA ALA A 49 -9.19 18.04 9.40
C ALA A 49 -10.28 17.31 10.21
N PRO A 50 -11.54 17.12 9.73
CA PRO A 50 -12.64 16.70 10.61
C PRO A 50 -12.72 15.21 10.88
N THR A 51 -11.97 14.40 10.21
CA THR A 51 -11.99 12.95 10.46
C THR A 51 -10.95 12.61 11.52
N ALA A 52 -11.36 11.88 12.55
CA ALA A 52 -10.41 11.32 13.50
C ALA A 52 -9.29 10.64 12.69
N ALA A 53 -8.08 11.21 12.79
CA ALA A 53 -6.92 10.72 12.06
C ALA A 53 -6.44 9.40 12.69
N ARG A 54 -7.19 8.31 12.43
CA ARG A 54 -6.88 6.97 12.92
C ARG A 54 -6.27 6.15 11.80
N GLY A 55 -5.23 5.41 12.16
CA GLY A 55 -4.58 4.41 11.33
C GLY A 55 -4.99 2.99 11.71
N LEU A 56 -4.35 2.04 11.07
CA LEU A 56 -4.57 0.62 11.33
C LEU A 56 -3.22 -0.05 11.63
N ASP A 57 -3.19 -0.89 12.66
CA ASP A 57 -2.05 -1.73 13.01
C ASP A 57 -2.03 -2.97 12.12
N ILE A 58 -1.61 -2.79 10.88
CA ILE A 58 -1.45 -3.88 9.92
C ILE A 58 0.04 -4.13 9.72
N ASP A 59 0.46 -5.37 9.94
CA ASP A 59 1.78 -5.84 9.55
C ASP A 59 1.76 -6.25 8.09
N VAL A 60 2.77 -5.82 7.35
CA VAL A 60 2.96 -6.12 5.93
C VAL A 60 4.26 -6.88 5.77
N GLU A 61 4.26 -7.92 4.95
CA GLU A 61 5.46 -8.58 4.46
C GLU A 61 5.49 -8.54 2.95
N VAL A 62 6.63 -8.12 2.41
CA VAL A 62 6.96 -8.22 0.97
C VAL A 62 7.91 -9.38 0.79
N VAL A 63 7.50 -10.35 -0.01
CA VAL A 63 8.25 -11.58 -0.28
C VAL A 63 8.57 -11.64 -1.76
N VAL A 64 9.83 -11.88 -2.08
CA VAL A 64 10.28 -12.11 -3.47
C VAL A 64 10.99 -13.47 -3.52
N ASN A 65 10.54 -14.34 -4.42
CA ASN A 65 11.09 -15.69 -4.61
C ASN A 65 11.19 -16.53 -3.31
N GLY A 66 10.26 -16.30 -2.38
CA GLY A 66 10.21 -17.00 -1.09
C GLY A 66 10.94 -16.30 0.05
N ASP A 67 11.75 -15.27 -0.23
CA ASP A 67 12.49 -14.52 0.78
C ASP A 67 11.74 -13.24 1.17
N VAL A 68 11.59 -12.99 2.47
CA VAL A 68 11.02 -11.73 2.97
C VAL A 68 12.07 -10.63 2.82
N ILE A 69 11.78 -9.67 1.95
CA ILE A 69 12.70 -8.55 1.64
C ILE A 69 12.35 -7.25 2.38
N SER A 70 11.11 -7.12 2.88
CA SER A 70 10.68 -5.93 3.61
C SER A 70 9.47 -6.20 4.51
N ARG A 71 9.37 -5.41 5.61
CA ARG A 71 8.25 -5.41 6.57
C ARG A 71 7.78 -3.99 6.88
N PRO A 72 7.20 -3.27 5.91
CA PRO A 72 6.75 -1.90 6.14
C PRO A 72 5.53 -1.87 7.07
N PRO A 73 5.56 -1.08 8.16
CA PRO A 73 4.45 -1.01 9.10
C PRO A 73 3.36 -0.04 8.63
N TYR A 74 2.15 -0.51 8.38
CA TYR A 74 1.03 0.36 7.97
C TYR A 74 0.69 1.42 9.04
N ARG A 75 0.89 1.10 10.32
CA ARG A 75 0.65 2.02 11.45
C ARG A 75 1.47 3.32 11.39
N SER A 76 2.56 3.35 10.61
CA SER A 76 3.40 4.54 10.43
C SER A 76 2.89 5.50 9.35
N MET A 77 1.78 5.19 8.70
CA MET A 77 1.20 6.06 7.68
C MET A 77 0.88 7.45 8.25
N TYR A 78 1.20 8.50 7.49
CA TYR A 78 0.90 9.87 7.87
C TYR A 78 -0.58 10.22 7.68
N TRP A 79 -1.19 9.74 6.59
CA TRP A 79 -2.58 10.00 6.25
C TRP A 79 -3.47 8.82 6.63
N SER A 80 -4.61 9.12 7.25
CA SER A 80 -5.63 8.10 7.52
C SER A 80 -6.34 7.66 6.22
N PRO A 81 -6.92 6.47 6.18
CA PRO A 81 -7.76 6.04 5.06
C PRO A 81 -8.90 7.03 4.75
N ALA A 82 -9.49 7.64 5.78
CA ALA A 82 -10.55 8.63 5.63
C ALA A 82 -10.04 9.92 4.98
N GLN A 83 -8.84 10.38 5.34
CA GLN A 83 -8.20 11.54 4.72
C GLN A 83 -7.83 11.26 3.25
N MET A 84 -7.31 10.06 2.96
CA MET A 84 -7.03 9.66 1.57
C MET A 84 -8.31 9.68 0.71
N LEU A 85 -9.42 9.19 1.25
CA LEU A 85 -10.71 9.20 0.57
C LEU A 85 -11.23 10.63 0.36
N ALA A 86 -11.14 11.49 1.37
CA ALA A 86 -11.50 12.89 1.26
C ALA A 86 -10.67 13.62 0.18
N HIS A 87 -9.37 13.34 0.14
CA HIS A 87 -8.48 13.91 -0.88
C HIS A 87 -8.81 13.42 -2.29
N LEU A 88 -9.12 12.14 -2.45
CA LEU A 88 -9.50 11.56 -3.73
C LEU A 88 -10.74 12.23 -4.34
N THR A 89 -11.65 12.72 -3.52
CA THR A 89 -12.96 13.23 -3.94
C THR A 89 -13.10 14.75 -3.87
N VAL A 90 -12.16 15.47 -3.25
CA VAL A 90 -12.26 16.93 -3.05
C VAL A 90 -12.40 17.73 -4.36
N ASN A 91 -11.90 17.20 -5.46
CA ASN A 91 -12.00 17.79 -6.79
C ASN A 91 -13.32 17.49 -7.51
N GLY A 92 -14.28 16.83 -6.84
CA GLY A 92 -15.57 16.45 -7.43
C GLY A 92 -15.58 15.05 -8.06
N ALA A 93 -14.50 14.25 -7.91
CA ALA A 93 -14.52 12.86 -8.33
C ALA A 93 -15.58 12.06 -7.57
N SER A 94 -16.37 11.27 -8.27
CA SER A 94 -17.42 10.44 -7.68
C SER A 94 -16.86 9.14 -7.14
N LEU A 95 -17.45 8.65 -6.05
CA LEU A 95 -17.23 7.31 -5.52
C LEU A 95 -18.50 6.47 -5.67
N ARG A 96 -18.29 5.18 -5.93
CA ARG A 96 -19.36 4.17 -6.03
C ARG A 96 -19.00 2.96 -5.18
N THR A 97 -19.99 2.25 -4.74
CA THR A 97 -19.77 0.94 -4.12
C THR A 97 -19.03 0.03 -5.08
N GLY A 98 -17.93 -0.55 -4.61
CA GLY A 98 -17.05 -1.40 -5.42
C GLY A 98 -15.85 -0.68 -6.04
N ASP A 99 -15.74 0.63 -5.93
CA ASP A 99 -14.53 1.34 -6.35
C ASP A 99 -13.34 0.90 -5.49
N LEU A 100 -12.21 0.63 -6.15
CA LEU A 100 -10.94 0.28 -5.52
C LEU A 100 -10.04 1.50 -5.49
N PHE A 101 -9.48 1.78 -4.33
CA PHE A 101 -8.39 2.75 -4.22
C PHE A 101 -7.28 2.19 -3.32
N ALA A 102 -6.09 2.75 -3.40
CA ALA A 102 -4.92 2.29 -2.67
C ALA A 102 -4.16 3.44 -2.02
N SER A 103 -3.51 3.15 -0.90
CA SER A 103 -2.68 4.12 -0.19
C SER A 103 -1.40 4.52 -0.95
N GLY A 104 -1.00 3.76 -1.96
CA GLY A 104 0.34 3.83 -2.53
C GLY A 104 1.36 3.06 -1.68
N THR A 105 2.64 3.32 -1.92
CA THR A 105 3.76 2.68 -1.22
C THR A 105 3.72 2.98 0.27
N ILE A 106 3.94 1.94 1.08
CA ILE A 106 4.07 2.03 2.54
C ILE A 106 5.53 1.82 2.88
N SER A 107 6.14 2.77 3.58
CA SER A 107 7.52 2.68 4.04
C SER A 107 7.62 3.13 5.49
N GLY A 108 8.51 2.50 6.25
CA GLY A 108 8.85 2.90 7.61
C GLY A 108 10.28 3.45 7.70
N PRO A 109 10.74 3.87 8.88
CA PRO A 109 12.03 4.52 9.06
C PRO A 109 13.23 3.57 8.95
N GLU A 110 13.01 2.27 9.17
CA GLU A 110 14.10 1.30 9.21
C GLU A 110 14.42 0.73 7.81
N VAL A 111 15.60 0.17 7.64
CA VAL A 111 16.08 -0.34 6.34
C VAL A 111 15.21 -1.48 5.82
N ASP A 112 14.76 -2.37 6.70
CA ASP A 112 13.89 -3.49 6.40
C ASP A 112 12.40 -3.11 6.27
N GLN A 113 12.08 -1.82 6.33
CA GLN A 113 10.71 -1.28 6.21
C GLN A 113 10.49 -0.47 4.94
N ARG A 114 11.40 -0.57 3.98
CA ARG A 114 11.28 0.10 2.69
C ARG A 114 10.22 -0.57 1.83
N GLY A 115 9.26 0.20 1.34
CA GLY A 115 8.05 -0.32 0.66
C GLY A 115 8.19 -0.52 -0.84
N SER A 116 9.34 -0.19 -1.43
CA SER A 116 9.56 -0.36 -2.86
C SER A 116 10.98 -0.81 -3.18
N LEU A 117 11.14 -1.51 -4.29
CA LEU A 117 12.47 -1.91 -4.80
C LEU A 117 13.32 -0.70 -5.14
N LEU A 118 12.71 0.41 -5.57
CA LEU A 118 13.40 1.67 -5.81
C LEU A 118 14.09 2.19 -4.53
N GLU A 119 13.42 2.09 -3.37
CA GLU A 119 14.00 2.49 -2.08
C GLU A 119 15.04 1.48 -1.57
N ILE A 120 14.81 0.18 -1.80
CA ILE A 120 15.72 -0.89 -1.38
C ILE A 120 17.02 -0.81 -2.15
N GLY A 121 16.94 -0.70 -3.47
CA GLY A 121 18.07 -0.72 -4.38
C GLY A 121 18.68 0.64 -4.68
N TRP A 122 18.22 1.71 -4.11
CA TRP A 122 18.58 3.12 -4.35
C TRP A 122 19.79 3.35 -5.26
N GLY A 123 19.53 3.47 -6.57
CA GLY A 123 20.58 3.65 -7.60
C GLY A 123 21.15 2.35 -8.16
N ASP A 124 20.69 1.20 -7.72
CA ASP A 124 21.04 -0.12 -8.28
C ASP A 124 19.90 -0.63 -9.17
N GLU A 125 20.11 -0.59 -10.47
CA GLU A 125 19.12 -1.08 -11.44
C GLU A 125 18.89 -2.60 -11.37
N SER A 126 19.82 -3.37 -10.80
CA SER A 126 19.68 -4.81 -10.62
C SER A 126 18.69 -5.19 -9.51
N ALA A 127 18.26 -4.21 -8.70
CA ALA A 127 17.29 -4.43 -7.64
C ALA A 127 15.84 -4.61 -8.14
N PHE A 128 15.57 -4.36 -9.41
CA PHE A 128 14.24 -4.52 -9.98
C PHE A 128 13.93 -5.98 -10.32
N LEU A 129 12.62 -6.29 -10.35
CA LEU A 129 12.14 -7.63 -10.71
C LEU A 129 12.52 -8.01 -12.13
N ALA A 130 12.91 -9.27 -12.30
CA ALA A 130 13.16 -9.89 -13.59
C ALA A 130 12.00 -10.81 -14.00
N ASP A 131 11.97 -11.18 -15.26
CA ASP A 131 11.04 -12.19 -15.76
C ASP A 131 11.21 -13.51 -14.98
N GLY A 132 10.10 -14.05 -14.50
CA GLY A 132 10.06 -15.27 -13.69
C GLY A 132 10.05 -15.02 -12.18
N ASP A 133 10.36 -13.81 -11.70
CA ASP A 133 10.28 -13.48 -10.29
C ASP A 133 8.84 -13.57 -9.77
N GLU A 134 8.69 -14.13 -8.58
CA GLU A 134 7.43 -14.24 -7.89
C GLU A 134 7.40 -13.26 -6.70
N VAL A 135 6.35 -12.45 -6.65
CA VAL A 135 6.12 -11.50 -5.56
C VAL A 135 4.88 -11.92 -4.78
N THR A 136 5.02 -12.00 -3.47
CA THR A 136 3.88 -12.20 -2.56
C THR A 136 3.83 -11.07 -1.54
N LEU A 137 2.64 -10.48 -1.37
CA LEU A 137 2.35 -9.51 -0.32
C LEU A 137 1.45 -10.17 0.71
N ARG A 138 1.87 -10.17 1.98
CA ARG A 138 1.12 -10.73 3.10
C ARG A 138 0.76 -9.64 4.09
N TYR A 139 -0.44 -9.76 4.65
CA TYR A 139 -0.98 -8.78 5.58
C TYR A 139 -1.61 -9.49 6.78
N SER A 140 -1.37 -8.96 7.97
CA SER A 140 -2.07 -9.42 9.18
C SER A 140 -2.36 -8.27 10.12
N ALA A 141 -3.42 -8.42 10.91
CA ALA A 141 -3.84 -7.40 11.87
C ALA A 141 -4.33 -8.05 13.17
N PRO A 142 -4.37 -7.32 14.31
CA PRO A 142 -5.05 -7.77 15.51
C PRO A 142 -6.51 -8.14 15.22
N GLY A 143 -6.95 -9.27 15.73
CA GLY A 143 -8.33 -9.73 15.61
C GLY A 143 -9.18 -9.36 16.84
N THR A 144 -10.48 -9.15 16.64
CA THR A 144 -11.44 -8.75 17.70
C THR A 144 -11.63 -9.83 18.77
N ALA A 145 -11.39 -11.10 18.45
CA ALA A 145 -11.43 -12.21 19.39
C ALA A 145 -10.07 -12.51 20.06
N GLY A 146 -9.10 -11.62 19.92
CA GLY A 146 -7.71 -11.84 20.31
C GLY A 146 -6.91 -12.54 19.19
N GLY A 147 -5.57 -12.57 19.33
CA GLY A 147 -4.68 -13.07 18.29
C GLY A 147 -4.59 -12.16 17.07
N ARG A 148 -4.25 -12.74 15.91
CA ARG A 148 -4.12 -12.01 14.64
C ARG A 148 -4.98 -12.66 13.57
N ILE A 149 -5.46 -11.85 12.64
CA ILE A 149 -6.17 -12.28 11.43
C ILE A 149 -5.29 -12.03 10.21
N ALA A 150 -5.31 -12.94 9.26
CA ALA A 150 -4.73 -12.74 7.93
C ALA A 150 -5.75 -12.00 7.04
N LEU A 151 -5.28 -11.02 6.28
CA LEU A 151 -6.14 -10.21 5.39
C LEU A 151 -6.16 -10.74 3.95
N GLY A 152 -5.67 -11.95 3.75
CA GLY A 152 -5.40 -12.52 2.45
C GLY A 152 -4.00 -12.16 1.95
N GLU A 153 -3.49 -12.93 1.01
CA GLU A 153 -2.24 -12.62 0.34
C GLU A 153 -2.47 -12.38 -1.15
N VAL A 154 -1.57 -11.61 -1.73
CA VAL A 154 -1.52 -11.34 -3.17
C VAL A 154 -0.23 -11.92 -3.70
N THR A 155 -0.33 -12.87 -4.61
CA THR A 155 0.84 -13.47 -5.27
C THR A 155 0.73 -13.29 -6.77
N GLY A 156 1.84 -12.90 -7.39
CA GLY A 156 1.96 -12.78 -8.83
C GLY A 156 3.37 -13.06 -9.30
N ARG A 157 3.48 -13.55 -10.53
CA ARG A 157 4.77 -13.81 -11.21
C ARG A 157 4.94 -12.83 -12.36
N VAL A 158 6.14 -12.29 -12.49
CA VAL A 158 6.51 -11.44 -13.61
C VAL A 158 6.67 -12.32 -14.85
N GLU A 159 5.91 -12.02 -15.88
CA GLU A 159 5.94 -12.73 -17.15
C GLU A 159 6.72 -11.92 -18.18
N PRO A 160 7.38 -12.59 -19.16
CA PRO A 160 8.00 -11.90 -20.27
C PRO A 160 6.99 -11.03 -21.02
N ALA A 161 7.45 -9.91 -21.55
CA ALA A 161 6.62 -9.04 -22.40
C ALA A 161 6.08 -9.83 -23.58
N ARG A 162 4.81 -9.70 -23.85
CA ARG A 162 4.18 -10.27 -25.05
C ARG A 162 4.49 -9.38 -26.25
N ALA A 163 4.95 -10.01 -27.35
CA ALA A 163 5.18 -9.32 -28.62
C ALA A 163 3.86 -8.96 -29.31
#